data_93f2c21f761c23d776f0e4ba86e371bf
#
_entry.id   93f2c21f761c23d776f0e4ba86e371bf
#
_cell.length_a   1.000
_cell.length_b   1.000
_cell.length_c   1.000
_cell.angle_alpha   90.00
_cell.angle_beta   90.00
_cell.angle_gamma   90.00
#
_symmetry.space_group_name_H-M   'P 1'
#
loop_
_entity.id
_entity.type
_entity.pdbx_description
1 polymer ?
#
loop_
_entity_poly.entity_id
_entity_poly.type
_entity_poly.pdbx_seq_one_letter_code
_entity_poly.pdbx_strand_id
1 'polypeptide(L)'
;FEFGYDESILQTKSDIVLSATFRLEVTPLDDLRRVMRENLEWRDTRHPDLWLYPCVGSIFRKIDGIGAGRLIDECGLKGLIHGAAGIFHKHANIIVNLGGATANEVCYLINLARDTVARETGYELVQEITLVGDF
;
A
#
# COMPACT_ATOMS: atom_id res chain seq x y z
N PHE A 1 20.86 -9.23 8.97
CA PHE A 1 20.08 -8.08 8.49
C PHE A 1 18.94 -7.70 9.42
N GLU A 2 18.69 -8.51 10.47
CA GLU A 2 17.66 -8.28 11.49
C GLU A 2 16.28 -8.04 10.85
N PHE A 3 15.87 -8.93 9.93
CA PHE A 3 14.59 -8.80 9.23
C PHE A 3 13.40 -9.00 10.16
N GLY A 4 12.46 -8.07 10.12
CA GLY A 4 11.12 -8.17 10.69
C GLY A 4 10.05 -7.95 9.62
N TYR A 5 8.79 -7.74 10.05
CA TYR A 5 7.72 -7.37 9.14
C TYR A 5 7.93 -5.91 8.70
N ASP A 6 8.23 -5.72 7.43
CA ASP A 6 8.59 -4.42 6.83
C ASP A 6 9.77 -3.71 7.53
N GLU A 7 10.64 -4.46 8.21
CA GLU A 7 11.77 -3.93 8.96
C GLU A 7 13.07 -4.64 8.58
N SER A 8 14.15 -3.87 8.55
CA SER A 8 15.52 -4.38 8.51
C SER A 8 16.50 -3.35 9.08
N ILE A 9 17.68 -3.80 9.50
CA ILE A 9 18.75 -2.91 9.96
C ILE A 9 19.20 -1.90 8.88
N LEU A 10 18.92 -2.20 7.60
CA LEU A 10 19.25 -1.31 6.46
C LEU A 10 18.46 0.00 6.48
N GLN A 11 17.31 0.06 7.15
CA GLN A 11 16.50 1.28 7.28
C GLN A 11 17.11 2.30 8.25
N THR A 12 17.96 1.84 9.16
CA THR A 12 18.61 2.66 10.19
C THR A 12 20.08 2.92 9.92
N LYS A 13 20.68 2.21 8.96
CA LYS A 13 22.07 2.37 8.53
C LYS A 13 22.19 3.12 7.23
N SER A 14 23.27 3.84 7.07
CA SER A 14 23.62 4.52 5.79
C SER A 14 24.35 3.59 4.80
N ASP A 15 24.19 2.27 4.95
CA ASP A 15 24.83 1.28 4.11
C ASP A 15 24.19 1.24 2.72
N ILE A 16 24.99 1.09 1.67
CA ILE A 16 24.54 0.89 0.29
C ILE A 16 24.61 -0.60 -0.02
N VAL A 17 23.46 -1.21 -0.35
CA VAL A 17 23.39 -2.62 -0.75
C VAL A 17 23.89 -2.76 -2.18
N LEU A 18 25.03 -3.44 -2.36
CA LEU A 18 25.65 -3.66 -3.68
C LEU A 18 25.16 -4.94 -4.36
N SER A 19 24.85 -5.98 -3.58
CA SER A 19 24.39 -7.26 -4.12
C SER A 19 23.59 -8.02 -3.06
N ALA A 20 22.75 -8.95 -3.53
CA ALA A 20 22.04 -9.89 -2.69
C ALA A 20 22.13 -11.31 -3.29
N THR A 21 22.34 -12.31 -2.44
CA THR A 21 22.36 -13.72 -2.86
C THR A 21 21.17 -14.44 -2.24
N PHE A 22 20.35 -15.08 -3.10
CA PHE A 22 19.18 -15.84 -2.68
C PHE A 22 19.45 -17.34 -2.83
N ARG A 23 19.10 -18.12 -1.81
CA ARG A 23 19.01 -19.57 -1.94
C ARG A 23 17.69 -19.93 -2.59
N LEU A 24 17.76 -20.64 -3.70
CA LEU A 24 16.59 -21.10 -4.44
C LEU A 24 16.50 -22.63 -4.39
N GLU A 25 15.30 -23.15 -4.46
CA GLU A 25 15.04 -24.58 -4.59
C GLU A 25 14.60 -24.91 -6.02
N VAL A 26 15.05 -26.03 -6.53
CA VAL A 26 14.62 -26.53 -7.84
C VAL A 26 13.18 -27.04 -7.71
N THR A 27 12.30 -26.43 -8.47
CA THR A 27 10.86 -26.77 -8.47
C THR A 27 10.40 -27.05 -9.91
N PRO A 28 9.48 -28.00 -10.15
CA PRO A 28 8.92 -28.26 -11.47
C PRO A 28 8.33 -26.99 -12.08
N LEU A 29 8.58 -26.78 -13.37
CA LEU A 29 8.20 -25.54 -14.06
C LEU A 29 6.66 -25.31 -14.05
N ASP A 30 5.87 -26.37 -14.14
CA ASP A 30 4.42 -26.26 -14.15
C ASP A 30 3.86 -25.81 -12.79
N ASP A 31 4.48 -26.24 -11.68
CA ASP A 31 4.13 -25.77 -10.35
C ASP A 31 4.46 -24.29 -10.18
N LEU A 32 5.62 -23.85 -10.65
CA LEU A 32 5.99 -22.43 -10.61
C LEU A 32 5.00 -21.59 -11.44
N ARG A 33 4.67 -22.01 -12.65
CA ARG A 33 3.70 -21.31 -13.51
C ARG A 33 2.31 -21.25 -12.89
N ARG A 34 1.88 -22.32 -12.22
CA ARG A 34 0.61 -22.35 -11.49
C ARG A 34 0.60 -21.32 -10.38
N VAL A 35 1.60 -21.33 -9.49
CA VAL A 35 1.70 -20.38 -8.36
C VAL A 35 1.77 -18.93 -8.87
N MET A 36 2.56 -18.66 -9.91
CA MET A 36 2.62 -17.32 -10.53
C MET A 36 1.26 -16.86 -11.04
N ARG A 37 0.52 -17.73 -11.73
CA ARG A 37 -0.80 -17.41 -12.25
C ARG A 37 -1.79 -17.13 -11.13
N GLU A 38 -1.87 -17.99 -10.12
CA GLU A 38 -2.72 -17.82 -8.94
C GLU A 38 -2.44 -16.48 -8.23
N ASN A 39 -1.16 -16.11 -8.07
CA ASN A 39 -0.76 -14.84 -7.48
C ASN A 39 -1.18 -13.63 -8.34
N LEU A 40 -1.02 -13.71 -9.66
CA LEU A 40 -1.44 -12.63 -10.58
C LEU A 40 -2.96 -12.46 -10.55
N GLU A 41 -3.72 -13.54 -10.66
CA GLU A 41 -5.19 -13.51 -10.57
C GLU A 41 -5.67 -12.95 -9.23
N TRP A 42 -5.01 -13.35 -8.12
CA TRP A 42 -5.31 -12.81 -6.80
C TRP A 42 -5.06 -11.28 -6.72
N ARG A 43 -3.98 -10.81 -7.34
CA ARG A 43 -3.67 -9.37 -7.40
C ARG A 43 -4.68 -8.60 -8.23
N ASP A 44 -5.04 -9.10 -9.40
CA ASP A 44 -6.01 -8.46 -10.31
C ASP A 44 -7.37 -8.24 -9.67
N THR A 45 -7.78 -9.14 -8.77
CA THR A 45 -9.05 -9.00 -8.06
C THR A 45 -9.03 -7.93 -6.97
N ARG A 46 -7.86 -7.51 -6.47
CA ARG A 46 -7.72 -6.66 -5.27
C ARG A 46 -6.92 -5.38 -5.49
N HIS A 47 -5.90 -5.44 -6.34
CA HIS A 47 -5.00 -4.31 -6.55
C HIS A 47 -5.36 -3.52 -7.81
N PRO A 48 -5.01 -2.23 -7.88
CA PRO A 48 -5.18 -1.46 -9.11
C PRO A 48 -4.25 -1.95 -10.21
N ASP A 49 -4.72 -1.92 -11.45
CA ASP A 49 -3.85 -1.95 -12.62
C ASP A 49 -3.06 -0.63 -12.64
N LEU A 50 -1.75 -0.71 -12.48
CA LEU A 50 -0.88 0.46 -12.35
C LEU A 50 -0.77 1.32 -13.62
N TRP A 51 -1.12 0.76 -14.79
CA TRP A 51 -1.21 1.51 -16.04
C TRP A 51 -2.47 2.38 -16.10
N LEU A 52 -3.57 1.90 -15.53
CA LEU A 52 -4.84 2.62 -15.50
C LEU A 52 -4.97 3.51 -14.25
N TYR A 53 -4.43 3.03 -13.13
CA TYR A 53 -4.55 3.65 -11.81
C TYR A 53 -3.18 3.75 -11.14
N PRO A 54 -2.30 4.68 -11.57
CA PRO A 54 -1.02 4.88 -10.91
C PRO A 54 -1.19 5.12 -9.41
N CYS A 55 -0.39 4.43 -8.60
CA CYS A 55 -0.38 4.57 -7.15
C CYS A 55 0.99 4.19 -6.59
N VAL A 56 1.19 4.45 -5.31
CA VAL A 56 2.43 4.12 -4.56
C VAL A 56 2.28 2.90 -3.64
N GLY A 57 1.20 2.11 -3.82
CA GLY A 57 0.89 0.97 -2.96
C GLY A 57 0.11 1.36 -1.71
N SER A 58 0.30 0.61 -0.62
CA SER A 58 -0.36 0.87 0.65
C SER A 58 0.09 2.20 1.24
N ILE A 59 -0.87 3.00 1.71
CA ILE A 59 -0.60 4.31 2.31
C ILE A 59 -0.22 4.19 3.79
N PHE A 60 -0.89 3.28 4.51
CA PHE A 60 -0.70 3.11 5.94
C PHE A 60 -0.19 1.72 6.28
N ARG A 61 0.62 1.65 7.32
CA ARG A 61 1.12 0.40 7.88
C ARG A 61 -0.01 -0.46 8.40
N LYS A 62 0.22 -1.76 8.41
CA LYS A 62 -0.70 -2.72 9.03
C LYS A 62 -0.71 -2.51 10.55
N ILE A 63 -1.89 -2.49 11.14
CA ILE A 63 -2.08 -2.55 12.59
C ILE A 63 -2.21 -4.02 12.99
N ASP A 64 -1.62 -4.40 14.13
CA ASP A 64 -1.66 -5.77 14.62
C ASP A 64 -3.09 -6.33 14.67
N GLY A 65 -3.29 -7.44 13.98
CA GLY A 65 -4.57 -8.12 13.88
C GLY A 65 -5.63 -7.45 12.99
N ILE A 66 -5.44 -6.18 12.58
CA ILE A 66 -6.41 -5.42 11.79
C ILE A 66 -5.70 -4.74 10.63
N GLY A 67 -6.18 -4.94 9.40
CA GLY A 67 -5.66 -4.23 8.24
C GLY A 67 -6.15 -2.77 8.19
N ALA A 68 -5.24 -1.80 7.94
CA ALA A 68 -5.61 -0.38 7.78
C ALA A 68 -6.72 -0.19 6.73
N GLY A 69 -6.67 -0.91 5.61
CA GLY A 69 -7.71 -0.86 4.58
C GLY A 69 -9.09 -1.28 5.07
N ARG A 70 -9.16 -2.23 6.01
CA ARG A 70 -10.42 -2.62 6.62
C ARG A 70 -11.04 -1.48 7.45
N LEU A 71 -10.24 -0.82 8.27
CA LEU A 71 -10.70 0.32 9.07
C LEU A 71 -11.21 1.47 8.20
N ILE A 72 -10.47 1.80 7.13
CA ILE A 72 -10.85 2.84 6.17
C ILE A 72 -12.16 2.47 5.45
N ASP A 73 -12.34 1.20 5.09
CA ASP A 73 -13.56 0.69 4.47
C ASP A 73 -14.76 0.73 5.44
N GLU A 74 -14.59 0.30 6.69
CA GLU A 74 -15.60 0.34 7.74
C GLU A 74 -16.04 1.78 8.08
N CYS A 75 -15.14 2.77 7.91
CA CYS A 75 -15.46 4.19 7.99
C CYS A 75 -16.14 4.75 6.72
N GLY A 76 -16.44 3.92 5.72
CA GLY A 76 -17.18 4.34 4.52
C GLY A 76 -16.36 5.19 3.53
N LEU A 77 -15.01 5.18 3.62
CA LEU A 77 -14.16 6.01 2.78
C LEU A 77 -13.70 5.32 1.49
N LYS A 78 -13.93 4.01 1.35
CA LYS A 78 -13.58 3.28 0.14
C LYS A 78 -14.32 3.81 -1.07
N GLY A 79 -13.59 4.11 -2.15
CA GLY A 79 -14.14 4.70 -3.38
C GLY A 79 -14.34 6.22 -3.34
N LEU A 80 -14.00 6.89 -2.22
CA LEU A 80 -14.07 8.35 -2.13
C LEU A 80 -13.08 9.00 -3.08
N ILE A 81 -13.54 10.04 -3.79
CA ILE A 81 -12.74 10.82 -4.75
C ILE A 81 -12.64 12.25 -4.24
N HIS A 82 -11.44 12.82 -4.35
CA HIS A 82 -11.17 14.24 -4.12
C HIS A 82 -10.30 14.78 -5.27
N GLY A 83 -10.83 15.71 -6.05
CA GLY A 83 -10.18 16.15 -7.27
C GLY A 83 -9.95 15.01 -8.25
N ALA A 84 -8.71 14.78 -8.64
CA ALA A 84 -8.28 13.67 -9.48
C ALA A 84 -7.61 12.52 -8.69
N ALA A 85 -7.61 12.56 -7.35
CA ALA A 85 -7.18 11.46 -6.50
C ALA A 85 -8.38 10.67 -5.96
N GLY A 86 -8.23 9.36 -5.75
CA GLY A 86 -9.31 8.53 -5.21
C GLY A 86 -8.82 7.38 -4.33
N ILE A 87 -9.55 7.09 -3.26
CA ILE A 87 -9.36 5.86 -2.48
C ILE A 87 -9.89 4.70 -3.32
N PHE A 88 -9.01 3.72 -3.60
CA PHE A 88 -9.33 2.67 -4.57
C PHE A 88 -10.50 1.80 -4.11
N HIS A 89 -11.45 1.58 -5.01
CA HIS A 89 -12.73 0.90 -4.71
C HIS A 89 -12.60 -0.59 -4.36
N LYS A 90 -11.47 -1.25 -4.67
CA LYS A 90 -11.20 -2.65 -4.29
C LYS A 90 -10.30 -2.76 -3.06
N HIS A 91 -9.54 -1.71 -2.73
CA HIS A 91 -8.56 -1.74 -1.63
C HIS A 91 -8.43 -0.36 -0.98
N ALA A 92 -9.10 -0.15 0.14
CA ALA A 92 -9.22 1.17 0.76
C ALA A 92 -7.89 1.75 1.33
N ASN A 93 -6.83 0.95 1.47
CA ASN A 93 -5.51 1.45 1.85
C ASN A 93 -4.65 1.87 0.65
N ILE A 94 -5.24 2.02 -0.53
CA ILE A 94 -4.54 2.48 -1.74
C ILE A 94 -5.25 3.73 -2.25
N ILE A 95 -4.48 4.80 -2.49
CA ILE A 95 -4.94 5.99 -3.18
C ILE A 95 -4.37 5.96 -4.59
N VAL A 96 -5.24 6.18 -5.57
CA VAL A 96 -4.92 6.14 -7.00
C VAL A 96 -5.01 7.51 -7.64
N ASN A 97 -4.19 7.74 -8.66
CA ASN A 97 -4.31 8.88 -9.55
C ASN A 97 -5.30 8.54 -10.68
N LEU A 98 -6.40 9.27 -10.74
CA LEU A 98 -7.45 9.10 -11.76
C LEU A 98 -7.18 9.91 -13.04
N GLY A 99 -6.03 10.58 -13.10
CA GLY A 99 -5.58 11.40 -14.22
C GLY A 99 -5.36 12.85 -13.82
N GLY A 100 -4.10 13.24 -13.59
CA GLY A 100 -3.71 14.59 -13.21
C GLY A 100 -3.89 14.95 -11.73
N ALA A 101 -3.94 13.97 -10.85
CA ALA A 101 -4.00 14.21 -9.40
C ALA A 101 -2.76 14.99 -8.92
N THR A 102 -3.01 15.99 -8.08
CA THR A 102 -1.96 16.73 -7.39
C THR A 102 -1.56 16.04 -6.08
N ALA A 103 -0.34 16.31 -5.60
CA ALA A 103 0.10 15.81 -4.31
C ALA A 103 -0.80 16.29 -3.16
N ASN A 104 -1.30 17.53 -3.23
CA ASN A 104 -2.22 18.07 -2.23
C ASN A 104 -3.53 17.30 -2.16
N GLU A 105 -4.09 16.86 -3.29
CA GLU A 105 -5.31 16.03 -3.31
C GLU A 105 -5.07 14.66 -2.67
N VAL A 106 -3.90 14.06 -2.92
CA VAL A 106 -3.50 12.81 -2.27
C VAL A 106 -3.33 13.01 -0.76
N CYS A 107 -2.60 14.05 -0.34
CA CYS A 107 -2.41 14.39 1.08
C CYS A 107 -3.73 14.67 1.78
N TYR A 108 -4.67 15.32 1.12
CA TYR A 108 -6.03 15.52 1.67
C TYR A 108 -6.71 14.19 2.00
N LEU A 109 -6.70 13.22 1.07
CA LEU A 109 -7.30 11.90 1.30
C LEU A 109 -6.57 11.11 2.40
N ILE A 110 -5.25 11.23 2.49
CA ILE A 110 -4.45 10.61 3.55
C ILE A 110 -4.88 11.15 4.92
N ASN A 111 -4.93 12.49 5.07
CA ASN A 111 -5.33 13.12 6.31
C ASN A 111 -6.78 12.80 6.68
N LEU A 112 -7.69 12.87 5.71
CA LEU A 112 -9.10 12.52 5.90
C LEU A 112 -9.26 11.08 6.41
N ALA A 113 -8.55 10.11 5.80
CA ALA A 113 -8.61 8.72 6.22
C ALA A 113 -8.07 8.54 7.64
N ARG A 114 -6.91 9.12 7.95
CA ARG A 114 -6.29 9.05 9.27
C ARG A 114 -7.21 9.64 10.35
N ASP A 115 -7.71 10.86 10.13
CA ASP A 115 -8.50 11.58 11.12
C ASP A 115 -9.88 10.95 11.31
N THR A 116 -10.48 10.43 10.24
CA THR A 116 -11.78 9.73 10.34
C THR A 116 -11.64 8.41 11.09
N VAL A 117 -10.64 7.59 10.75
CA VAL A 117 -10.40 6.32 11.45
C VAL A 117 -10.10 6.57 12.94
N ALA A 118 -9.24 7.54 13.26
CA ALA A 118 -8.94 7.88 14.66
C ALA A 118 -10.21 8.28 15.43
N ARG A 119 -11.07 9.11 14.85
CA ARG A 119 -12.30 9.57 15.46
C ARG A 119 -13.34 8.46 15.66
N GLU A 120 -13.54 7.61 14.62
CA GLU A 120 -14.62 6.61 14.63
C GLU A 120 -14.24 5.31 15.33
N THR A 121 -12.94 4.97 15.34
CA THR A 121 -12.48 3.65 15.82
C THR A 121 -11.48 3.73 16.98
N GLY A 122 -10.87 4.88 17.22
CA GLY A 122 -9.80 5.07 18.20
C GLY A 122 -8.44 4.53 17.75
N TYR A 123 -8.31 3.96 16.55
CA TYR A 123 -7.04 3.51 16.00
C TYR A 123 -6.31 4.64 15.29
N GLU A 124 -5.00 4.72 15.52
CA GLU A 124 -4.13 5.66 14.80
C GLU A 124 -3.48 4.99 13.59
N LEU A 125 -3.73 5.53 12.41
CA LEU A 125 -3.09 5.08 11.17
C LEU A 125 -1.71 5.70 11.02
N VAL A 126 -0.67 4.87 10.92
CA VAL A 126 0.71 5.29 10.69
C VAL A 126 1.03 5.18 9.20
N GLN A 127 1.50 6.27 8.59
CA GLN A 127 1.90 6.27 7.18
C GLN A 127 3.09 5.31 6.94
N GLU A 128 3.01 4.56 5.84
CA GLU A 128 4.08 3.72 5.32
C GLU A 128 4.88 4.47 4.23
N ILE A 129 4.21 5.34 3.49
CA ILE A 129 4.81 6.14 2.44
C ILE A 129 5.61 7.32 2.99
N THR A 130 6.58 7.80 2.22
CA THR A 130 7.35 9.01 2.52
C THR A 130 6.88 10.16 1.63
N LEU A 131 6.58 11.31 2.26
CA LEU A 131 6.29 12.54 1.55
C LEU A 131 7.62 13.27 1.26
N VAL A 132 7.81 13.72 0.01
CA VAL A 132 9.01 14.44 -0.43
C VAL A 132 8.59 15.75 -1.09
N GLY A 133 8.99 16.89 -0.50
CA GLY A 133 8.63 18.23 -0.93
C GLY A 133 7.83 19.00 0.11
N ASP A 134 7.36 20.18 -0.27
CA ASP A 134 6.50 21.04 0.54
C ASP A 134 5.04 20.87 0.09
N PHE A 135 4.15 20.50 1.01
CA PHE A 135 2.72 20.23 0.76
C PHE A 135 1.84 20.95 1.79
#